data_181c665e55c263a7e5e3b0d566e1628e
#
_entry.id   181c665e55c263a7e5e3b0d566e1628e
#
_cell.length_a   1.000
_cell.length_b   1.000
_cell.length_c   1.000
_cell.angle_alpha   90.00
_cell.angle_beta   90.00
_cell.angle_gamma   90.00
#
_symmetry.space_group_name_H-M   'P 1'
#
loop_
_entity.id
_entity.type
_entity.pdbx_description
1 polymer ?
#
loop_
_entity_poly.entity_id
_entity_poly.type
_entity_poly.pdbx_seq_one_letter_code
_entity_poly.pdbx_strand_id
1 'polypeptide(L)' 'MEKSTMSVQELSSRMGISLPKAYALVKEPGFPVIRIGTRILIPVEGFHGWLKEKSERKENVEKSR' A
#
# COMPACT_ATOMS: atom_id res chain seq x y z
N MET A 1 -6.04 -2.05 -20.66
CA MET A 1 -4.95 -1.33 -20.23
C MET A 1 -4.73 -1.41 -18.75
N GLU A 2 -3.52 -1.56 -18.33
CA GLU A 2 -3.29 -1.71 -16.94
C GLU A 2 -3.22 -0.42 -16.23
N LYS A 3 -3.68 -0.36 -15.03
CA LYS A 3 -3.60 0.81 -14.22
C LYS A 3 -2.24 0.84 -13.54
N SER A 4 -1.57 1.95 -13.57
CA SER A 4 -0.32 2.09 -12.86
C SER A 4 -0.51 2.65 -11.46
N THR A 5 -1.71 3.07 -11.12
CA THR A 5 -2.02 3.55 -9.76
C THR A 5 -3.32 2.94 -9.28
N MET A 6 -3.53 2.99 -7.99
CA MET A 6 -4.78 2.53 -7.41
C MET A 6 -5.28 3.54 -6.39
N SER A 7 -6.55 3.46 -6.07
CA SER A 7 -7.15 4.35 -5.07
C SER A 7 -6.98 3.76 -3.69
N VAL A 8 -7.31 4.54 -2.67
CA VAL A 8 -7.25 4.05 -1.30
C VAL A 8 -8.26 2.93 -1.10
N GLN A 9 -9.42 3.01 -1.76
CA GLN A 9 -10.40 1.95 -1.68
C GLN A 9 -9.85 0.67 -2.26
N GLU A 10 -9.17 0.76 -3.39
CA GLU A 10 -8.56 -0.41 -3.99
C GLU A 10 -7.47 -0.97 -3.10
N LEU A 11 -6.71 -0.10 -2.46
CA LEU A 11 -5.69 -0.53 -1.53
C LEU A 11 -6.30 -1.32 -0.38
N SER A 12 -7.39 -0.82 0.20
CA SER A 12 -8.02 -1.50 1.33
C SER A 12 -8.48 -2.90 0.91
N SER A 13 -9.03 -3.00 -0.29
CA SER A 13 -9.51 -4.27 -0.79
C SER A 13 -8.36 -5.24 -1.04
N ARG A 14 -7.29 -4.76 -1.63
CA ARG A 14 -6.14 -5.60 -1.90
C ARG A 14 -5.49 -6.12 -0.64
N MET A 15 -5.44 -5.30 0.38
CA MET A 15 -4.80 -5.70 1.62
C MET A 15 -5.74 -6.37 2.60
N GLY A 16 -7.03 -6.37 2.33
CA GLY A 16 -8.00 -6.96 3.24
C GLY A 16 -8.10 -6.19 4.54
N ILE A 17 -7.98 -4.88 4.49
CA ILE A 17 -8.07 -4.05 5.69
C ILE A 17 -9.22 -3.07 5.52
N SER A 18 -9.65 -2.48 6.61
CA SER A 18 -10.75 -1.53 6.56
C SER A 18 -10.29 -0.25 5.87
N LEU A 19 -11.23 0.51 5.36
CA LEU A 19 -10.92 1.76 4.70
C LEU A 19 -10.23 2.75 5.63
N PRO A 20 -10.67 2.94 6.87
CA PRO A 20 -9.94 3.82 7.77
C PRO A 20 -8.50 3.40 7.99
N LYS A 21 -8.25 2.10 8.04
CA LYS A 21 -6.88 1.63 8.19
C LYS A 21 -6.06 1.90 6.95
N ALA A 22 -6.67 1.80 5.77
CA ALA A 22 -5.98 2.12 4.55
C ALA A 22 -5.62 3.60 4.48
N TYR A 23 -6.52 4.47 4.93
CA TYR A 23 -6.23 5.89 4.97
C TYR A 23 -5.10 6.19 5.94
N ALA A 24 -5.07 5.50 7.07
CA ALA A 24 -3.98 5.68 8.01
C ALA A 24 -2.65 5.22 7.41
N LEU A 25 -2.70 4.15 6.66
CA LEU A 25 -1.49 3.60 6.06
C LEU A 25 -0.87 4.56 5.05
N VAL A 26 -1.68 5.20 4.22
CA VAL A 26 -1.15 6.10 3.21
C VAL A 26 -0.56 7.36 3.80
N LYS A 27 -0.81 7.63 5.07
CA LYS A 27 -0.24 8.76 5.74
C LYS A 27 1.08 8.44 6.42
N GLU A 28 1.46 7.17 6.43
CA GLU A 28 2.68 6.80 7.10
C GLU A 28 3.90 7.24 6.30
N PRO A 29 4.95 7.68 6.96
CA PRO A 29 6.16 8.05 6.25
C PRO A 29 6.74 6.84 5.54
N GLY A 30 7.17 7.01 4.36
CA GLY A 30 7.74 5.94 3.59
C GLY A 30 6.77 5.15 2.75
N PHE A 31 5.47 5.34 2.95
CA PHE A 31 4.50 4.65 2.11
C PHE A 31 4.39 5.37 0.77
N PRO A 32 4.46 4.66 -0.36
CA PRO A 32 4.41 5.31 -1.66
C PRO A 32 3.03 5.87 -1.96
N VAL A 33 2.95 7.15 -2.20
CA VAL A 33 1.68 7.80 -2.48
C VAL A 33 1.93 9.03 -3.33
N ILE A 34 1.01 9.30 -4.25
CA ILE A 34 1.03 10.48 -5.10
C ILE A 34 -0.21 11.29 -4.79
N ARG A 35 -0.04 12.57 -4.49
CA ARG A 35 -1.16 13.43 -4.21
C ARG A 35 -1.35 14.40 -5.35
N ILE A 36 -2.55 14.42 -5.89
CA ILE A 36 -2.90 15.34 -6.96
C ILE A 36 -4.17 16.04 -6.52
N GLY A 37 -4.05 17.31 -6.16
CA GLY A 37 -5.19 18.03 -5.60
C GLY A 37 -5.65 17.36 -4.34
N THR A 38 -6.90 16.97 -4.28
CA THR A 38 -7.43 16.26 -3.12
C THR A 38 -7.39 14.76 -3.32
N ARG A 39 -6.86 14.29 -4.45
CA ARG A 39 -6.87 12.86 -4.72
C ARG A 39 -5.59 12.22 -4.23
N ILE A 40 -5.72 11.01 -3.76
CA ILE A 40 -4.59 10.22 -3.31
C ILE A 40 -4.50 9.01 -4.20
N LEU A 41 -3.36 8.83 -4.85
CA LEU A 41 -3.14 7.69 -5.73
C LEU A 41 -1.94 6.92 -5.22
N ILE A 42 -2.01 5.61 -5.29
CA ILE A 42 -0.91 4.76 -4.83
C ILE A 42 -0.31 4.10 -6.06
N PRO A 43 0.96 4.35 -6.36
CA PRO A 43 1.59 3.69 -7.50
C PRO A 43 1.70 2.20 -7.24
N VAL A 44 1.24 1.40 -8.17
CA VAL A 44 1.20 -0.04 -7.98
C VAL A 44 2.59 -0.61 -7.80
N GLU A 45 3.54 -0.14 -8.59
CA GLU A 45 4.90 -0.61 -8.44
C GLU A 45 5.51 -0.22 -7.11
N GLY A 46 5.24 1.01 -6.69
CA GLY A 46 5.73 1.46 -5.40
C GLY A 46 5.15 0.64 -4.27
N PHE A 47 3.86 0.32 -4.38
CA PHE A 47 3.20 -0.50 -3.39
C PHE A 47 3.83 -1.89 -3.32
N HIS A 48 4.12 -2.50 -4.46
CA HIS A 48 4.74 -3.82 -4.47
C HIS A 48 6.15 -3.76 -3.86
N GLY A 49 6.89 -2.70 -4.13
CA GLY A 49 8.21 -2.53 -3.54
C GLY A 49 8.12 -2.37 -2.02
N TRP A 50 7.14 -1.59 -1.58
CA TRP A 50 6.91 -1.38 -0.16
C TRP A 50 6.57 -2.69 0.54
N LEU A 51 5.70 -3.51 -0.08
CA LEU A 51 5.35 -4.79 0.48
C LEU A 51 6.56 -5.70 0.56
N LYS A 52 7.36 -5.72 -0.46
CA LYS A 52 8.53 -6.56 -0.48
C LYS A 52 9.49 -6.15 0.63
N GLU A 53 9.71 -4.87 0.79
CA GLU A 53 10.59 -4.39 1.82
C GLU A 53 10.09 -4.74 3.20
N LYS A 54 8.79 -4.58 3.45
CA LYS A 54 8.22 -4.93 4.73
C LYS A 54 8.31 -6.41 5.00
N SER A 55 8.06 -7.22 3.98
CA SER A 55 8.12 -8.65 4.13
C SER A 55 9.51 -9.10 4.46
N GLU A 56 10.52 -8.53 3.83
CA GLU A 56 11.88 -8.89 4.10
C GLU A 56 12.30 -8.49 5.49
N ARG A 57 11.82 -7.38 5.97
CA ARG A 57 12.17 -6.95 7.31
C ARG A 57 11.56 -7.82 8.37
N LYS A 58 10.45 -8.47 8.04
CA LYS A 58 9.79 -9.28 9.03
C LYS A 58 10.07 -10.70 8.83
N GLU A 59 10.99 -10.97 8.07
CA GLU A 59 11.20 -12.27 7.68
C GLU A 59 11.01 -13.29 8.64
N ASN A 60 11.23 -13.00 9.74
CA ASN A 60 11.11 -13.98 10.65
C ASN A 60 9.82 -14.46 10.85
N VAL A 61 9.05 -13.90 10.57
CA VAL A 61 7.82 -14.30 10.89
C VAL A 61 7.25 -15.25 10.15
N GLU A 62 7.33 -15.37 9.76
CA GLU A 62 6.62 -16.08 9.30
C GLU A 62 6.65 -16.96 8.77
N LYS A 63 7.03 -17.16 8.75
CA LYS A 63 7.04 -18.02 8.34
C LYS A 63 6.44 -18.83 8.56
N SER A 64 6.23 -18.84 8.86
CA SER A 64 5.65 -19.54 9.14
C SER A 64 4.77 -19.93 8.94
N ARG A 65 4.38 -20.00 8.63
CA ARG A 65 3.54 -20.38 8.44
C ARG A 65 3.33 -20.83 8.31
#